data_77828e87edbc7e39f1bba955c3a040e7
#
_entry.id   77828e87edbc7e39f1bba955c3a040e7
#
_cell.length_a   1.000
_cell.length_b   1.000
_cell.length_c   1.000
_cell.angle_alpha   90.00
_cell.angle_beta   90.00
_cell.angle_gamma   90.00
#
_symmetry.space_group_name_H-M   'P 1'
#
loop_
_entity.id
_entity.type
_entity.pdbx_description
1 polymer ?
#
loop_
_entity_poly.entity_id
_entity_poly.type
_entity_poly.pdbx_seq_one_letter_code
_entity_poly.pdbx_strand_id
1 'polypeptide(L)'
;MDKEKCYVDPKVKEDSKTLKKTLAKMKTLKDVKITYTFGDKQEVLAGTEICKWMKVEEGKAVVDDEQALAYVKSLGSKYNTVYKPKTLKTSWGSTVQISNGSYGWKISNDKELEQLKKDIDAGKDVTRDPVYAQTANSHGENDYGDTYVEINLTAQHLYFYKNGNLVVDSDFVSGNISKGNGTPVGAYPVTYT
;
A
#
# COMPACT_ATOMS: atom_id res chain seq x y z
N MET A 1 -36.61 -32.96 44.72
CA MET A 1 -35.33 -32.19 44.67
C MET A 1 -34.90 -32.18 43.22
N ASP A 2 -35.28 -31.12 42.48
CA ASP A 2 -34.83 -30.93 41.10
C ASP A 2 -33.34 -30.62 41.11
N LYS A 3 -32.58 -31.44 40.42
CA LYS A 3 -31.15 -31.16 40.15
C LYS A 3 -31.09 -29.96 39.25
N GLU A 4 -30.90 -28.76 39.84
CA GLU A 4 -30.55 -27.58 39.06
C GLU A 4 -29.38 -27.93 38.17
N LYS A 5 -29.58 -27.69 36.84
CA LYS A 5 -28.53 -27.78 35.86
C LYS A 5 -27.50 -26.70 36.12
N CYS A 6 -26.48 -26.99 36.94
CA CYS A 6 -25.37 -26.09 37.20
C CYS A 6 -24.43 -25.89 36.01
N TYR A 7 -24.73 -26.50 34.86
CA TYR A 7 -23.91 -26.43 33.66
C TYR A 7 -24.72 -25.84 32.50
N VAL A 8 -24.27 -24.73 31.97
CA VAL A 8 -24.73 -24.23 30.69
C VAL A 8 -23.98 -25.02 29.63
N ASP A 9 -24.71 -25.77 28.78
CA ASP A 9 -24.10 -26.48 27.68
C ASP A 9 -23.30 -25.48 26.79
N PRO A 10 -22.04 -25.73 26.48
CA PRO A 10 -21.26 -24.84 25.63
C PRO A 10 -21.93 -24.74 24.25
N LYS A 11 -22.04 -23.52 23.71
CA LYS A 11 -22.62 -23.25 22.39
C LYS A 11 -21.90 -24.01 21.26
N VAL A 12 -20.64 -24.37 21.45
CA VAL A 12 -19.82 -25.12 20.48
C VAL A 12 -19.24 -26.35 21.20
N LYS A 13 -19.62 -27.52 20.72
CA LYS A 13 -19.11 -28.82 21.22
C LYS A 13 -17.91 -29.26 20.38
N GLU A 14 -17.03 -30.05 20.99
CA GLU A 14 -15.78 -30.54 20.40
C GLU A 14 -15.98 -31.37 19.10
N ASP A 15 -17.14 -32.01 18.96
CA ASP A 15 -17.54 -32.79 17.78
C ASP A 15 -18.28 -31.97 16.70
N SER A 16 -18.44 -30.67 16.93
CA SER A 16 -19.12 -29.75 15.98
C SER A 16 -18.52 -29.82 14.59
N LYS A 17 -19.35 -30.03 13.57
CA LYS A 17 -18.94 -30.00 12.16
C LYS A 17 -18.31 -28.65 11.79
N THR A 18 -18.76 -27.57 12.41
CA THR A 18 -18.22 -26.22 12.22
C THR A 18 -16.78 -26.14 12.72
N LEU A 19 -16.51 -26.64 13.93
CA LEU A 19 -15.18 -26.66 14.50
C LEU A 19 -14.19 -27.48 13.67
N LYS A 20 -14.64 -28.67 13.20
CA LYS A 20 -13.82 -29.52 12.31
C LYS A 20 -13.48 -28.83 11.00
N LYS A 21 -14.44 -28.12 10.38
CA LYS A 21 -14.18 -27.29 9.17
C LYS A 21 -13.20 -26.15 9.45
N THR A 22 -13.36 -25.47 10.59
CA THR A 22 -12.46 -24.40 11.02
C THR A 22 -11.04 -24.90 11.19
N LEU A 23 -10.84 -26.05 11.88
CA LEU A 23 -9.53 -26.65 12.03
C LEU A 23 -8.91 -27.08 10.69
N ALA A 24 -9.70 -27.64 9.79
CA ALA A 24 -9.25 -27.99 8.44
C ALA A 24 -8.79 -26.74 7.67
N LYS A 25 -9.57 -25.65 7.71
CA LYS A 25 -9.21 -24.35 7.09
C LYS A 25 -7.91 -23.80 7.66
N MET A 26 -7.74 -23.80 8.97
CA MET A 26 -6.50 -23.31 9.61
C MET A 26 -5.29 -24.16 9.24
N LYS A 27 -5.44 -25.48 9.14
CA LYS A 27 -4.36 -26.38 8.68
C LYS A 27 -3.94 -26.04 7.24
N THR A 28 -4.89 -25.78 6.34
CA THR A 28 -4.59 -25.37 4.96
C THR A 28 -3.92 -24.00 4.92
N LEU A 29 -4.43 -23.03 5.69
CA LEU A 29 -3.88 -21.67 5.74
C LEU A 29 -2.44 -21.61 6.19
N LYS A 30 -2.00 -22.53 7.04
CA LYS A 30 -0.61 -22.56 7.54
C LYS A 30 0.43 -22.63 6.42
N ASP A 31 0.11 -23.28 5.32
CA ASP A 31 1.03 -23.51 4.20
C ASP A 31 0.86 -22.45 3.08
N VAL A 32 -0.16 -21.58 3.18
CA VAL A 32 -0.43 -20.53 2.20
C VAL A 32 0.61 -19.43 2.27
N LYS A 33 0.95 -18.87 1.10
CA LYS A 33 1.83 -17.71 0.95
C LYS A 33 1.13 -16.64 0.14
N ILE A 34 1.05 -15.42 0.69
CA ILE A 34 0.62 -14.24 -0.04
C ILE A 34 1.88 -13.41 -0.29
N THR A 35 2.28 -13.32 -1.57
CA THR A 35 3.47 -12.59 -1.99
C THR A 35 3.05 -11.25 -2.58
N TYR A 36 3.45 -10.17 -1.94
CA TYR A 36 3.31 -8.82 -2.44
C TYR A 36 4.49 -8.45 -3.31
N THR A 37 4.21 -7.82 -4.46
CA THR A 37 5.23 -7.32 -5.39
C THR A 37 5.27 -5.79 -5.38
N PHE A 38 6.49 -5.23 -5.43
CA PHE A 38 6.77 -3.80 -5.44
C PHE A 38 7.90 -3.55 -6.46
N GLY A 39 7.60 -3.72 -7.75
CA GLY A 39 8.63 -3.81 -8.79
C GLY A 39 9.53 -5.03 -8.57
N ASP A 40 10.83 -4.81 -8.42
CA ASP A 40 11.80 -5.90 -8.18
C ASP A 40 11.82 -6.43 -6.74
N LYS A 41 11.11 -5.77 -5.82
CA LYS A 41 11.05 -6.16 -4.40
C LYS A 41 9.83 -7.01 -4.13
N GLN A 42 9.97 -7.94 -3.20
CA GLN A 42 8.87 -8.79 -2.77
C GLN A 42 8.78 -8.83 -1.24
N GLU A 43 7.56 -8.99 -0.74
CA GLU A 43 7.26 -9.24 0.67
C GLU A 43 6.34 -10.44 0.77
N VAL A 44 6.75 -11.45 1.53
CA VAL A 44 5.97 -12.69 1.68
C VAL A 44 5.29 -12.71 3.04
N LEU A 45 3.97 -12.75 3.02
CA LEU A 45 3.15 -13.03 4.19
C LEU A 45 2.93 -14.55 4.27
N ALA A 46 3.56 -15.18 5.23
CA ALA A 46 3.43 -16.61 5.45
C ALA A 46 2.11 -16.95 6.16
N GLY A 47 1.52 -18.09 5.81
CA GLY A 47 0.30 -18.59 6.44
C GLY A 47 0.43 -18.82 7.95
N THR A 48 1.63 -19.12 8.44
CA THR A 48 1.92 -19.18 9.88
C THR A 48 1.70 -17.85 10.60
N GLU A 49 1.95 -16.72 9.93
CA GLU A 49 1.65 -15.39 10.47
C GLU A 49 0.15 -15.11 10.41
N ILE A 50 -0.48 -15.44 9.27
CA ILE A 50 -1.94 -15.32 9.11
C ILE A 50 -2.69 -16.10 10.21
N CYS A 51 -2.21 -17.30 10.55
CA CYS A 51 -2.83 -18.11 11.59
C CYS A 51 -2.82 -17.45 12.98
N LYS A 52 -1.86 -16.56 13.26
CA LYS A 52 -1.83 -15.80 14.53
C LYS A 52 -2.93 -14.76 14.62
N TRP A 53 -3.44 -14.30 13.48
CA TRP A 53 -4.53 -13.32 13.40
C TRP A 53 -5.92 -13.95 13.40
N MET A 54 -5.99 -15.30 13.37
CA MET A 54 -7.28 -15.98 13.34
C MET A 54 -7.89 -16.04 14.72
N LYS A 55 -9.15 -15.61 14.81
CA LYS A 55 -10.03 -15.78 15.96
C LYS A 55 -11.09 -16.84 15.66
N VAL A 56 -11.62 -17.46 16.69
CA VAL A 56 -12.76 -18.37 16.57
C VAL A 56 -13.99 -17.68 17.14
N GLU A 57 -14.90 -17.28 16.28
CA GLU A 57 -16.19 -16.67 16.64
C GLU A 57 -17.32 -17.60 16.23
N GLU A 58 -18.18 -17.98 17.19
CA GLU A 58 -19.28 -18.92 16.96
C GLU A 58 -18.87 -20.23 16.25
N GLY A 59 -17.65 -20.72 16.53
CA GLY A 59 -17.10 -21.94 15.89
C GLY A 59 -16.53 -21.74 14.50
N LYS A 60 -16.50 -20.50 13.95
CA LYS A 60 -15.90 -20.17 12.66
C LYS A 60 -14.57 -19.46 12.87
N ALA A 61 -13.60 -19.77 12.00
CA ALA A 61 -12.37 -18.99 11.94
C ALA A 61 -12.63 -17.67 11.20
N VAL A 62 -12.37 -16.56 11.86
CA VAL A 62 -12.43 -15.22 11.30
C VAL A 62 -11.08 -14.53 11.43
N VAL A 63 -10.76 -13.65 10.51
CA VAL A 63 -9.55 -12.85 10.57
C VAL A 63 -9.76 -11.71 11.56
N ASP A 64 -8.79 -11.46 12.43
CA ASP A 64 -8.74 -10.26 13.25
C ASP A 64 -8.39 -9.06 12.37
N ASP A 65 -9.39 -8.19 12.14
CA ASP A 65 -9.24 -7.02 11.27
C ASP A 65 -8.18 -6.04 11.78
N GLU A 66 -7.97 -5.91 13.09
CA GLU A 66 -6.95 -5.03 13.66
C GLU A 66 -5.55 -5.53 13.33
N GLN A 67 -5.30 -6.84 13.48
CA GLN A 67 -4.01 -7.46 13.16
C GLN A 67 -3.71 -7.39 11.66
N ALA A 68 -4.69 -7.74 10.83
CA ALA A 68 -4.56 -7.66 9.38
C ALA A 68 -4.33 -6.21 8.90
N LEU A 69 -5.06 -5.23 9.46
CA LEU A 69 -4.86 -3.82 9.15
C LEU A 69 -3.49 -3.31 9.62
N ALA A 70 -3.01 -3.77 10.78
CA ALA A 70 -1.68 -3.42 11.27
C ALA A 70 -0.59 -3.91 10.29
N TYR A 71 -0.75 -5.12 9.75
CA TYR A 71 0.15 -5.63 8.71
C TYR A 71 0.08 -4.78 7.43
N VAL A 72 -1.10 -4.46 6.92
CA VAL A 72 -1.27 -3.59 5.73
C VAL A 72 -0.61 -2.22 5.96
N LYS A 73 -0.79 -1.61 7.13
CA LYS A 73 -0.11 -0.36 7.49
C LYS A 73 1.41 -0.50 7.54
N SER A 74 1.93 -1.65 7.96
CA SER A 74 3.37 -1.92 7.96
C SER A 74 3.94 -1.97 6.54
N LEU A 75 3.21 -2.57 5.59
CA LEU A 75 3.55 -2.52 4.16
C LEU A 75 3.57 -1.07 3.66
N GLY A 76 2.56 -0.27 4.02
CA GLY A 76 2.51 1.14 3.67
C GLY A 76 3.70 1.93 4.21
N SER A 77 4.08 1.72 5.47
CA SER A 77 5.26 2.38 6.08
C SER A 77 6.55 2.02 5.34
N LYS A 78 6.68 0.79 4.87
CA LYS A 78 7.88 0.28 4.19
C LYS A 78 7.94 0.69 2.73
N TYR A 79 6.84 0.61 2.01
CA TYR A 79 6.81 0.71 0.54
C TYR A 79 6.13 1.95 -0.03
N ASN A 80 5.32 2.69 0.72
CA ASN A 80 4.78 3.96 0.22
C ASN A 80 5.90 4.98 0.01
N THR A 81 5.84 5.69 -1.11
CA THR A 81 6.78 6.77 -1.45
C THR A 81 6.11 8.16 -1.47
N VAL A 82 4.78 8.21 -1.38
CA VAL A 82 4.04 9.46 -1.21
C VAL A 82 4.53 10.21 0.04
N TYR A 83 4.67 11.53 -0.05
CA TYR A 83 5.18 12.41 1.01
C TYR A 83 6.63 12.15 1.45
N LYS A 84 7.36 11.26 0.77
CA LYS A 84 8.79 11.07 1.01
C LYS A 84 9.59 12.02 0.10
N PRO A 85 10.76 12.52 0.55
CA PRO A 85 11.63 13.33 -0.27
C PRO A 85 12.00 12.64 -1.58
N LYS A 86 12.06 13.41 -2.67
CA LYS A 86 12.49 12.93 -4.00
C LYS A 86 13.84 13.55 -4.33
N THR A 87 14.76 12.74 -4.80
CA THR A 87 16.03 13.21 -5.34
C THR A 87 15.88 13.48 -6.82
N LEU A 88 16.12 14.71 -7.26
CA LEU A 88 16.09 15.07 -8.68
C LEU A 88 17.47 15.55 -9.13
N LYS A 89 17.98 14.91 -10.19
CA LYS A 89 19.09 15.45 -11.00
C LYS A 89 18.51 16.44 -11.97
N THR A 90 18.77 17.70 -11.75
CA THR A 90 18.17 18.79 -12.52
C THR A 90 18.78 18.92 -13.90
N SER A 91 18.01 19.49 -14.83
CA SER A 91 18.45 19.77 -16.21
C SER A 91 19.65 20.73 -16.28
N TRP A 92 19.90 21.54 -15.26
CA TRP A 92 21.05 22.43 -15.16
C TRP A 92 22.24 21.81 -14.39
N GLY A 93 22.25 20.48 -14.15
CA GLY A 93 23.39 19.72 -13.64
C GLY A 93 23.53 19.67 -12.12
N SER A 94 22.56 20.16 -11.34
CA SER A 94 22.54 20.07 -9.88
C SER A 94 21.71 18.86 -9.41
N THR A 95 21.94 18.41 -8.16
CA THR A 95 21.07 17.44 -7.51
C THR A 95 20.34 18.13 -6.37
N VAL A 96 19.01 18.06 -6.38
CA VAL A 96 18.14 18.67 -5.38
C VAL A 96 17.28 17.65 -4.67
N GLN A 97 16.94 17.94 -3.41
CA GLN A 97 15.96 17.17 -2.64
C GLN A 97 14.64 17.93 -2.60
N ILE A 98 13.59 17.30 -3.13
CA ILE A 98 12.23 17.84 -3.13
C ILE A 98 11.47 17.18 -1.99
N SER A 99 11.29 17.89 -0.88
CA SER A 99 10.74 17.35 0.37
C SER A 99 9.22 17.45 0.46
N ASN A 100 8.58 18.23 -0.39
CA ASN A 100 7.15 18.50 -0.36
C ASN A 100 6.44 17.88 -1.57
N GLY A 101 5.13 17.79 -1.47
CA GLY A 101 4.27 17.31 -2.55
C GLY A 101 3.55 16.02 -2.21
N SER A 102 2.68 15.60 -3.10
CA SER A 102 1.79 14.45 -2.92
C SER A 102 2.03 13.33 -3.94
N TYR A 103 3.12 13.40 -4.71
CA TYR A 103 3.44 12.36 -5.69
C TYR A 103 4.05 11.11 -5.01
N GLY A 104 3.71 9.94 -5.52
CA GLY A 104 4.31 8.67 -5.09
C GLY A 104 3.31 7.53 -4.94
N TRP A 105 3.82 6.34 -4.67
CA TRP A 105 3.04 5.15 -4.38
C TRP A 105 2.34 5.27 -3.03
N LYS A 106 1.06 4.91 -2.98
CA LYS A 106 0.28 4.87 -1.74
C LYS A 106 -0.64 3.66 -1.73
N ILE A 107 -0.45 2.75 -0.82
CA ILE A 107 -1.35 1.61 -0.59
C ILE A 107 -2.68 2.12 0.00
N SER A 108 -3.79 1.59 -0.50
CA SER A 108 -5.12 1.83 0.07
C SER A 108 -5.35 0.87 1.23
N ASN A 109 -5.27 1.36 2.45
CA ASN A 109 -5.40 0.51 3.64
C ASN A 109 -6.72 -0.29 3.64
N ASP A 110 -7.84 0.37 3.33
CA ASP A 110 -9.17 -0.26 3.41
C ASP A 110 -9.37 -1.28 2.29
N LYS A 111 -9.07 -0.90 1.04
CA LYS A 111 -9.21 -1.80 -0.11
C LYS A 111 -8.22 -2.96 -0.05
N GLU A 112 -7.01 -2.72 0.45
CA GLU A 112 -6.03 -3.78 0.63
C GLU A 112 -6.43 -4.76 1.74
N LEU A 113 -6.99 -4.27 2.84
CA LEU A 113 -7.53 -5.12 3.90
C LEU A 113 -8.65 -6.02 3.37
N GLU A 114 -9.58 -5.46 2.59
CA GLU A 114 -10.65 -6.24 1.97
C GLU A 114 -10.10 -7.32 1.02
N GLN A 115 -9.11 -6.97 0.20
CA GLN A 115 -8.51 -7.90 -0.73
C GLN A 115 -7.71 -8.99 0.01
N LEU A 116 -6.93 -8.62 1.01
CA LEU A 116 -6.18 -9.55 1.85
C LEU A 116 -7.12 -10.58 2.52
N LYS A 117 -8.26 -10.14 3.03
CA LYS A 117 -9.27 -11.04 3.60
C LYS A 117 -9.82 -12.02 2.57
N LYS A 118 -10.06 -11.58 1.33
CA LYS A 118 -10.48 -12.46 0.22
C LYS A 118 -9.42 -13.50 -0.12
N ASP A 119 -8.15 -13.10 -0.15
CA ASP A 119 -7.04 -14.00 -0.43
C ASP A 119 -6.88 -15.06 0.67
N ILE A 120 -6.98 -14.65 1.94
CA ILE A 120 -7.00 -15.56 3.10
C ILE A 120 -8.19 -16.53 3.01
N ASP A 121 -9.36 -16.06 2.64
CA ASP A 121 -10.55 -16.89 2.51
C ASP A 121 -10.45 -17.89 1.35
N ALA A 122 -9.78 -17.51 0.27
CA ALA A 122 -9.50 -18.40 -0.85
C ALA A 122 -8.55 -19.56 -0.48
N GLY A 123 -7.67 -19.36 0.52
CA GLY A 123 -6.80 -20.40 1.04
C GLY A 123 -5.79 -20.96 0.02
N LYS A 124 -5.29 -20.13 -0.87
CA LYS A 124 -4.36 -20.48 -1.95
C LYS A 124 -3.20 -19.50 -1.99
N ASP A 125 -2.08 -19.95 -2.54
CA ASP A 125 -0.95 -19.07 -2.82
C ASP A 125 -1.35 -17.98 -3.83
N VAL A 126 -0.99 -16.75 -3.52
CA VAL A 126 -1.26 -15.57 -4.35
C VAL A 126 0.03 -14.75 -4.47
N THR A 127 0.30 -14.27 -5.70
CA THR A 127 1.35 -13.27 -5.94
C THR A 127 0.69 -12.10 -6.67
N ARG A 128 0.78 -10.91 -6.10
CA ARG A 128 0.17 -9.70 -6.66
C ARG A 128 0.74 -8.42 -6.08
N ASP A 129 0.48 -7.33 -6.76
CA ASP A 129 0.69 -6.01 -6.20
C ASP A 129 -0.36 -5.71 -5.11
N PRO A 130 -0.05 -4.87 -4.12
CA PRO A 130 -1.07 -4.37 -3.20
C PRO A 130 -2.08 -3.47 -3.94
N VAL A 131 -3.27 -3.31 -3.35
CA VAL A 131 -4.26 -2.38 -3.88
C VAL A 131 -3.83 -0.96 -3.55
N TYR A 132 -3.49 -0.19 -4.56
CA TYR A 132 -3.04 1.19 -4.40
C TYR A 132 -4.21 2.19 -4.37
N ALA A 133 -4.08 3.21 -3.54
CA ALA A 133 -4.88 4.43 -3.58
C ALA A 133 -4.31 5.43 -4.58
N GLN A 134 -2.99 5.40 -4.78
CA GLN A 134 -2.26 6.21 -5.74
C GLN A 134 -1.08 5.42 -6.27
N THR A 135 -0.88 5.47 -7.58
CA THR A 135 0.26 4.87 -8.28
C THR A 135 1.28 5.93 -8.65
N ALA A 136 2.51 5.50 -8.94
CA ALA A 136 3.57 6.32 -9.52
C ALA A 136 4.13 5.64 -10.78
N ASN A 137 5.03 6.30 -11.49
CA ASN A 137 5.51 5.81 -12.78
C ASN A 137 6.52 4.66 -12.67
N SER A 138 7.21 4.55 -11.53
CA SER A 138 8.29 3.58 -11.36
C SER A 138 8.38 3.06 -9.93
N HIS A 139 8.85 1.82 -9.77
CA HIS A 139 9.33 1.26 -8.51
C HIS A 139 10.86 1.26 -8.40
N GLY A 140 11.56 1.89 -9.35
CA GLY A 140 13.02 1.98 -9.40
C GLY A 140 13.62 2.92 -8.36
N GLU A 141 14.82 3.45 -8.66
CA GLU A 141 15.57 4.35 -7.76
C GLU A 141 14.79 5.62 -7.43
N ASN A 142 14.06 6.15 -8.43
CA ASN A 142 13.06 7.20 -8.22
C ASN A 142 11.67 6.69 -8.66
N ASP A 143 10.62 7.24 -8.06
CA ASP A 143 9.25 6.83 -8.37
C ASP A 143 8.58 7.64 -9.48
N TYR A 144 9.17 8.76 -9.93
CA TYR A 144 8.66 9.57 -11.04
C TYR A 144 9.11 9.03 -12.43
N GLY A 145 10.12 8.13 -12.48
CA GLY A 145 10.60 7.53 -13.72
C GLY A 145 11.29 8.54 -14.63
N ASP A 146 11.05 8.40 -15.92
CA ASP A 146 11.68 9.15 -17.00
C ASP A 146 10.71 10.06 -17.80
N THR A 147 9.45 10.16 -17.34
CA THR A 147 8.42 11.02 -17.94
C THR A 147 7.89 11.98 -16.88
N TYR A 148 8.37 13.23 -16.90
CA TYR A 148 8.03 14.25 -15.91
C TYR A 148 8.24 15.66 -16.45
N VAL A 149 7.65 16.63 -15.78
CA VAL A 149 7.92 18.05 -15.97
C VAL A 149 8.77 18.55 -14.82
N GLU A 150 9.92 19.13 -15.13
CA GLU A 150 10.77 19.84 -14.20
C GLU A 150 10.53 21.34 -14.32
N ILE A 151 10.27 22.00 -13.19
CA ILE A 151 9.96 23.43 -13.15
C ILE A 151 10.96 24.13 -12.22
N ASN A 152 11.80 24.97 -12.79
CA ASN A 152 12.72 25.83 -12.04
C ASN A 152 12.05 27.16 -11.76
N LEU A 153 11.52 27.33 -10.54
CA LEU A 153 10.81 28.56 -10.14
C LEU A 153 11.74 29.78 -10.05
N THR A 154 13.03 29.57 -9.78
CA THR A 154 14.00 30.67 -9.70
C THR A 154 14.38 31.18 -11.09
N ALA A 155 14.66 30.27 -12.01
CA ALA A 155 14.99 30.60 -13.40
C ALA A 155 13.75 30.94 -14.25
N GLN A 156 12.55 30.65 -13.75
CA GLN A 156 11.30 30.76 -14.51
C GLN A 156 11.33 29.94 -15.81
N HIS A 157 11.83 28.70 -15.69
CA HIS A 157 12.08 27.83 -16.82
C HIS A 157 11.55 26.41 -16.56
N LEU A 158 10.98 25.75 -17.56
CA LEU A 158 10.46 24.38 -17.48
C LEU A 158 11.11 23.48 -18.52
N TYR A 159 11.25 22.21 -18.15
CA TYR A 159 11.70 21.11 -19.00
C TYR A 159 10.70 19.97 -18.94
N PHE A 160 10.20 19.54 -20.08
CA PHE A 160 9.33 18.35 -20.14
C PHE A 160 10.10 17.18 -20.75
N TYR A 161 10.22 16.13 -19.99
CA TYR A 161 10.80 14.87 -20.42
C TYR A 161 9.71 13.83 -20.68
N LYS A 162 9.84 13.10 -21.79
CA LYS A 162 9.02 11.93 -22.12
C LYS A 162 9.94 10.77 -22.47
N ASN A 163 9.85 9.67 -21.72
CA ASN A 163 10.71 8.50 -21.89
C ASN A 163 12.20 8.88 -21.91
N GLY A 164 12.63 9.73 -20.99
CA GLY A 164 14.00 10.22 -20.87
C GLY A 164 14.44 11.25 -21.91
N ASN A 165 13.61 11.57 -22.92
CA ASN A 165 13.93 12.56 -23.93
C ASN A 165 13.32 13.91 -23.61
N LEU A 166 14.10 14.96 -23.75
CA LEU A 166 13.62 16.35 -23.62
C LEU A 166 12.70 16.66 -24.82
N VAL A 167 11.45 17.02 -24.53
CA VAL A 167 10.41 17.31 -25.54
C VAL A 167 10.08 18.78 -25.58
N VAL A 168 10.06 19.44 -24.41
CA VAL A 168 9.80 20.89 -24.31
C VAL A 168 10.85 21.49 -23.39
N ASP A 169 11.36 22.65 -23.80
CA ASP A 169 12.30 23.51 -23.12
C ASP A 169 11.80 24.95 -23.33
N SER A 170 11.29 25.60 -22.27
CA SER A 170 10.58 26.87 -22.42
C SER A 170 10.59 27.70 -21.15
N ASP A 171 10.62 29.01 -21.34
CA ASP A 171 10.37 29.96 -20.27
C ASP A 171 8.88 29.96 -19.86
N PHE A 172 8.60 30.29 -18.61
CA PHE A 172 7.26 30.47 -18.08
C PHE A 172 7.26 31.53 -16.98
N VAL A 173 6.07 31.91 -16.51
CA VAL A 173 5.92 32.82 -15.37
C VAL A 173 5.19 32.09 -14.24
N SER A 174 5.85 31.99 -13.08
CA SER A 174 5.26 31.42 -11.87
C SER A 174 4.38 32.43 -11.11
N GLY A 175 3.66 31.92 -10.11
CA GLY A 175 2.84 32.75 -9.24
C GLY A 175 3.65 33.77 -8.45
N ASN A 176 3.07 34.94 -8.18
CA ASN A 176 3.70 36.05 -7.50
C ASN A 176 3.68 35.87 -5.98
N ILE A 177 4.84 35.63 -5.38
CA ILE A 177 5.01 35.40 -3.94
C ILE A 177 4.58 36.64 -3.13
N SER A 178 4.91 37.85 -3.59
CA SER A 178 4.58 39.10 -2.87
C SER A 178 3.09 39.38 -2.79
N LYS A 179 2.29 38.80 -3.71
CA LYS A 179 0.84 38.87 -3.73
C LYS A 179 0.14 37.66 -3.07
N GLY A 180 0.89 36.78 -2.39
CA GLY A 180 0.35 35.58 -1.76
C GLY A 180 0.00 34.44 -2.74
N ASN A 181 0.36 34.54 -4.00
CA ASN A 181 0.06 33.55 -5.06
C ASN A 181 1.31 32.77 -5.48
N GLY A 182 2.22 32.49 -4.53
CA GLY A 182 3.43 31.75 -4.83
C GLY A 182 3.13 30.32 -5.30
N THR A 183 3.84 29.86 -6.34
CA THR A 183 3.75 28.47 -6.79
C THR A 183 4.40 27.57 -5.76
N PRO A 184 3.70 26.54 -5.22
CA PRO A 184 4.27 25.65 -4.21
C PRO A 184 5.41 24.81 -4.77
N VAL A 185 6.49 24.69 -4.00
CA VAL A 185 7.59 23.75 -4.30
C VAL A 185 7.19 22.34 -3.86
N GLY A 186 7.40 21.35 -4.73
CA GLY A 186 7.10 19.96 -4.41
C GLY A 186 6.99 19.07 -5.64
N ALA A 187 6.80 17.76 -5.42
CA ALA A 187 6.50 16.79 -6.45
C ALA A 187 5.00 16.43 -6.42
N TYR A 188 4.32 16.66 -7.53
CA TYR A 188 2.86 16.54 -7.64
C TYR A 188 2.46 15.64 -8.82
N PRO A 189 1.39 14.84 -8.70
CA PRO A 189 0.82 14.16 -9.85
C PRO A 189 0.11 15.17 -10.77
N VAL A 190 0.15 14.91 -12.08
CA VAL A 190 -0.71 15.60 -13.04
C VAL A 190 -2.13 15.06 -12.86
N THR A 191 -3.07 15.94 -12.54
CA THR A 191 -4.46 15.56 -12.21
C THR A 191 -5.42 15.78 -13.39
N TYR A 192 -5.07 16.70 -14.30
CA TYR A 192 -5.87 17.02 -15.49
C TYR A 192 -4.94 17.17 -16.69
N THR A 193 -5.37 16.67 -17.82
CA THR A 193 -4.70 16.79 -19.12
C THR A 193 -5.63 17.44 -20.12
#